data_c2b7295cc6282bc2c5924e03817dbfb7
#
_entry.id   c2b7295cc6282bc2c5924e03817dbfb7
#
_cell.length_a   1.000
_cell.length_b   1.000
_cell.length_c   1.000
_cell.angle_alpha   90.00
_cell.angle_beta   90.00
_cell.angle_gamma   90.00
#
_symmetry.space_group_name_H-M   'P 1'
#
loop_
_entity.id
_entity.type
_entity.pdbx_description
1 polymer ?
#
loop_
_entity_poly.entity_id
_entity_poly.type
_entity_poly.pdbx_seq_one_letter_code
_entity_poly.pdbx_strand_id
1 'polypeptide(L)'
;MTDVRDLLETAARSAAAHLERLGGEPVWRPVPAALRAGLADQELPEQGVAPDRLLELAAEQVLAYPMGNGHPAFFGWVNAAPHPAGIAGALLAAAVNPSSAGGDHADVYLERAAVRWIAQLIGFPHEPGAGLLTSGASMATIVAVGAARQRALSGLGWDVRAQGLAGAPRLTGYATAEVHSCVRKAIELLGIGGTNLRMVGDDGSGHLDPESLRSAIAADREEGALPFLVVGSAGTVTTGAVDPLDRIAEVCAESGCWFHVDGAYGAFGVLDPEIADRYAGMTAADSIALDPHKWLQVPAGVGCLLVRDRAQLRESFSLVPPYLRDDSGDPIGWYSEYGIEQTRPFRALPVWASIAARGRAGVAADVVACTKAARLLSALVAKDEEFELAAETEVSMVAFRYRPAGLDDAEADRITHALATRIQARGKAFITDSLYQGRPVLRACVINPETGEAELELLLEEARAAAAELR
;
A
#
# COMPACT_ATOMS: atom_id res chain seq x y z
N MET A 1 -35.28 11.23 20.67
CA MET A 1 -33.99 11.46 20.00
C MET A 1 -32.94 10.75 20.83
N THR A 2 -32.25 9.77 20.26
CA THR A 2 -31.14 9.10 20.94
C THR A 2 -30.11 10.17 21.31
N ASP A 3 -29.58 10.13 22.54
CA ASP A 3 -28.54 11.04 22.97
C ASP A 3 -27.28 10.79 22.10
N VAL A 4 -26.67 11.86 21.58
CA VAL A 4 -25.43 11.77 20.77
C VAL A 4 -24.34 11.03 21.53
N ARG A 5 -24.26 11.24 22.84
CA ARG A 5 -23.28 10.56 23.70
C ARG A 5 -23.53 9.05 23.71
N ASP A 6 -24.74 8.61 24.00
CA ASP A 6 -25.10 7.20 24.09
C ASP A 6 -24.85 6.46 22.79
N LEU A 7 -25.14 7.11 21.64
CA LEU A 7 -24.89 6.56 20.31
C LEU A 7 -23.38 6.33 20.06
N LEU A 8 -22.56 7.35 20.30
CA LEU A 8 -21.11 7.26 20.06
C LEU A 8 -20.44 6.30 21.04
N GLU A 9 -20.84 6.27 22.32
CA GLU A 9 -20.34 5.30 23.29
C GLU A 9 -20.71 3.87 22.92
N THR A 10 -21.91 3.63 22.41
CA THR A 10 -22.35 2.30 21.95
C THR A 10 -21.54 1.85 20.72
N ALA A 11 -21.32 2.73 19.74
CA ALA A 11 -20.47 2.43 18.60
C ALA A 11 -19.02 2.10 19.02
N ALA A 12 -18.45 2.88 19.95
CA ALA A 12 -17.11 2.65 20.47
C ALA A 12 -17.02 1.30 21.22
N ARG A 13 -18.00 0.96 22.05
CA ARG A 13 -18.05 -0.36 22.73
C ARG A 13 -18.15 -1.51 21.72
N SER A 14 -18.96 -1.38 20.68
CA SER A 14 -19.09 -2.40 19.63
C SER A 14 -17.77 -2.60 18.87
N ALA A 15 -17.07 -1.52 18.56
CA ALA A 15 -15.76 -1.58 17.93
C ALA A 15 -14.71 -2.24 18.82
N ALA A 16 -14.65 -1.87 20.11
CA ALA A 16 -13.74 -2.47 21.09
C ALA A 16 -14.01 -3.98 21.24
N ALA A 17 -15.27 -4.36 21.43
CA ALA A 17 -15.67 -5.76 21.55
C ALA A 17 -15.36 -6.58 20.29
N HIS A 18 -15.42 -5.98 19.10
CA HIS A 18 -14.99 -6.62 17.85
C HIS A 18 -13.47 -6.89 17.88
N LEU A 19 -12.66 -5.89 18.21
CA LEU A 19 -11.19 -6.03 18.24
C LEU A 19 -10.75 -7.07 19.28
N GLU A 20 -11.35 -7.09 20.47
CA GLU A 20 -11.01 -8.03 21.55
C GLU A 20 -11.33 -9.50 21.20
N ARG A 21 -12.27 -9.74 20.28
CA ARG A 21 -12.65 -11.11 19.88
C ARG A 21 -11.88 -11.65 18.69
N LEU A 22 -11.19 -10.81 17.92
CA LEU A 22 -10.58 -11.20 16.63
C LEU A 22 -9.73 -12.46 16.73
N GLY A 23 -8.82 -12.57 17.70
CA GLY A 23 -7.93 -13.72 17.84
C GLY A 23 -8.60 -15.04 18.24
N GLY A 24 -9.85 -15.00 18.72
CA GLY A 24 -10.61 -16.18 19.16
C GLY A 24 -11.69 -16.64 18.18
N GLU A 25 -11.90 -15.92 17.10
CA GLU A 25 -12.91 -16.23 16.08
C GLU A 25 -12.25 -16.83 14.82
N PRO A 26 -13.01 -17.47 13.91
CA PRO A 26 -12.49 -17.82 12.59
C PRO A 26 -11.93 -16.59 11.88
N VAL A 27 -10.78 -16.74 11.21
CA VAL A 27 -10.13 -15.64 10.48
C VAL A 27 -11.07 -15.06 9.42
N TRP A 28 -11.79 -15.93 8.76
CA TRP A 28 -12.78 -15.56 7.74
C TRP A 28 -13.91 -16.57 7.70
N ARG A 29 -15.08 -16.08 7.34
CA ARG A 29 -16.26 -16.91 7.03
C ARG A 29 -17.06 -16.28 5.89
N PRO A 30 -17.63 -17.09 4.98
CA PRO A 30 -18.41 -16.54 3.89
C PRO A 30 -19.69 -15.88 4.43
N VAL A 31 -20.05 -14.75 3.81
CA VAL A 31 -21.36 -14.12 4.08
C VAL A 31 -22.46 -15.06 3.58
N PRO A 32 -23.45 -15.45 4.42
CA PRO A 32 -24.57 -16.30 3.98
C PRO A 32 -25.31 -15.71 2.78
N ALA A 33 -25.74 -16.56 1.84
CA ALA A 33 -26.37 -16.10 0.59
C ALA A 33 -27.58 -15.18 0.82
N ALA A 34 -28.44 -15.50 1.79
CA ALA A 34 -29.59 -14.68 2.13
C ALA A 34 -29.20 -13.31 2.70
N LEU A 35 -28.16 -13.25 3.56
CA LEU A 35 -27.64 -12.00 4.11
C LEU A 35 -27.00 -11.15 2.99
N ARG A 36 -26.22 -11.78 2.09
CA ARG A 36 -25.59 -11.10 0.95
C ARG A 36 -26.63 -10.47 0.04
N ALA A 37 -27.71 -11.19 -0.30
CA ALA A 37 -28.82 -10.66 -1.07
C ALA A 37 -29.50 -9.50 -0.31
N GLY A 38 -29.81 -9.69 0.96
CA GLY A 38 -30.47 -8.66 1.79
C GLY A 38 -29.63 -7.38 1.94
N LEU A 39 -28.30 -7.48 2.00
CA LEU A 39 -27.40 -6.31 2.04
C LEU A 39 -27.30 -5.60 0.68
N ALA A 40 -27.27 -6.36 -0.43
CA ALA A 40 -27.10 -5.82 -1.76
C ALA A 40 -28.40 -5.19 -2.33
N ASP A 41 -29.56 -5.78 -2.00
CA ASP A 41 -30.84 -5.44 -2.55
C ASP A 41 -31.70 -4.53 -1.63
N GLN A 42 -31.04 -3.82 -0.70
CA GLN A 42 -31.74 -2.88 0.19
C GLN A 42 -32.35 -1.72 -0.59
N GLU A 43 -33.64 -1.52 -0.39
CA GLU A 43 -34.28 -0.33 -0.89
C GLU A 43 -34.00 0.88 0.03
N LEU A 44 -34.05 2.09 -0.56
CA LEU A 44 -33.95 3.33 0.21
C LEU A 44 -35.13 3.40 1.20
N PRO A 45 -34.90 3.49 2.51
CA PRO A 45 -35.98 3.55 3.47
C PRO A 45 -36.74 4.88 3.36
N GLU A 46 -38.06 4.80 3.21
CA GLU A 46 -38.94 5.98 3.21
C GLU A 46 -38.92 6.73 4.56
N GLN A 47 -38.67 6.01 5.66
CA GLN A 47 -38.57 6.58 7.00
C GLN A 47 -37.26 6.17 7.64
N GLY A 48 -36.67 7.10 8.43
CA GLY A 48 -35.43 6.85 9.13
C GLY A 48 -35.56 5.67 10.13
N VAL A 49 -34.47 4.89 10.23
CA VAL A 49 -34.32 3.82 11.22
C VAL A 49 -33.74 4.42 12.51
N ALA A 50 -34.18 3.94 13.66
CA ALA A 50 -33.63 4.37 14.94
C ALA A 50 -32.11 4.10 15.00
N PRO A 51 -31.30 5.06 15.47
CA PRO A 51 -29.84 4.92 15.46
C PRO A 51 -29.33 3.67 16.20
N ASP A 52 -29.94 3.32 17.33
CA ASP A 52 -29.58 2.11 18.09
C ASP A 52 -29.79 0.85 17.25
N ARG A 53 -30.93 0.78 16.55
CA ARG A 53 -31.22 -0.35 15.65
C ARG A 53 -30.23 -0.43 14.48
N LEU A 54 -29.73 0.71 13.99
CA LEU A 54 -28.68 0.70 12.95
C LEU A 54 -27.35 0.12 13.47
N LEU A 55 -26.97 0.44 14.72
CA LEU A 55 -25.76 -0.13 15.33
C LEU A 55 -25.90 -1.63 15.59
N GLU A 56 -27.07 -2.10 16.03
CA GLU A 56 -27.37 -3.53 16.18
C GLU A 56 -27.24 -4.24 14.82
N LEU A 57 -27.88 -3.72 13.77
CA LEU A 57 -27.81 -4.30 12.43
C LEU A 57 -26.37 -4.32 11.92
N ALA A 58 -25.59 -3.25 12.13
CA ALA A 58 -24.19 -3.22 11.76
C ALA A 58 -23.36 -4.27 12.50
N ALA A 59 -23.61 -4.47 13.80
CA ALA A 59 -22.94 -5.51 14.59
C ALA A 59 -23.29 -6.92 14.10
N GLU A 60 -24.57 -7.20 13.87
CA GLU A 60 -25.08 -8.50 13.45
C GLU A 60 -24.72 -8.88 12.01
N GLN A 61 -24.74 -7.92 11.10
CA GLN A 61 -24.67 -8.17 9.65
C GLN A 61 -23.34 -7.79 9.01
N VAL A 62 -22.58 -6.85 9.60
CA VAL A 62 -21.30 -6.37 9.05
C VAL A 62 -20.13 -6.84 9.90
N LEU A 63 -20.10 -6.50 11.20
CA LEU A 63 -18.99 -6.89 12.08
C LEU A 63 -18.90 -8.41 12.31
N ALA A 64 -19.99 -9.15 12.10
CA ALA A 64 -19.98 -10.60 12.15
C ALA A 64 -19.28 -11.29 10.96
N TYR A 65 -19.06 -10.57 9.86
CA TYR A 65 -18.47 -11.09 8.62
C TYR A 65 -17.34 -10.18 8.09
N PRO A 66 -16.28 -9.94 8.89
CA PRO A 66 -15.18 -9.06 8.50
C PRO A 66 -14.30 -9.73 7.44
N MET A 67 -13.43 -8.94 6.81
CA MET A 67 -12.35 -9.45 5.94
C MET A 67 -11.38 -10.37 6.71
N GLY A 68 -11.21 -10.16 8.01
CA GLY A 68 -10.32 -10.93 8.87
C GLY A 68 -8.93 -10.35 9.08
N ASN A 69 -8.60 -9.23 8.46
CA ASN A 69 -7.24 -8.63 8.46
C ASN A 69 -6.71 -8.21 9.85
N GLY A 70 -7.56 -8.19 10.89
CA GLY A 70 -7.13 -7.99 12.27
C GLY A 70 -6.65 -9.27 12.98
N HIS A 71 -6.89 -10.44 12.41
CA HIS A 71 -6.54 -11.72 13.03
C HIS A 71 -5.05 -12.06 12.80
N PRO A 72 -4.30 -12.59 13.82
CA PRO A 72 -2.89 -12.93 13.66
C PRO A 72 -2.59 -14.00 12.59
N ALA A 73 -3.54 -14.89 12.28
CA ALA A 73 -3.43 -15.89 11.20
C ALA A 73 -3.98 -15.40 9.84
N PHE A 74 -4.08 -14.08 9.64
CA PHE A 74 -4.43 -13.48 8.36
C PHE A 74 -3.16 -13.09 7.58
N PHE A 75 -2.91 -13.74 6.46
CA PHE A 75 -1.75 -13.55 5.59
C PHE A 75 -2.13 -13.05 4.19
N GLY A 76 -3.39 -12.65 4.00
CA GLY A 76 -3.91 -12.24 2.69
C GLY A 76 -3.52 -10.81 2.32
N TRP A 77 -3.26 -10.58 1.05
CA TRP A 77 -2.92 -9.27 0.46
C TRP A 77 -1.83 -8.52 1.27
N VAL A 78 -2.02 -7.22 1.52
CA VAL A 78 -1.20 -6.40 2.42
C VAL A 78 -2.14 -5.51 3.24
N ASN A 79 -2.89 -6.13 4.13
CA ASN A 79 -3.91 -5.45 4.95
C ASN A 79 -3.61 -5.67 6.43
N ALA A 80 -3.19 -4.60 7.09
CA ALA A 80 -2.87 -4.62 8.52
C ALA A 80 -4.13 -4.51 9.41
N ALA A 81 -3.99 -4.94 10.66
CA ALA A 81 -4.91 -4.58 11.73
C ALA A 81 -4.79 -3.07 12.01
N PRO A 82 -5.89 -2.34 12.20
CA PRO A 82 -5.81 -0.94 12.59
C PRO A 82 -5.42 -0.81 14.07
N HIS A 83 -4.47 0.09 14.37
CA HIS A 83 -4.10 0.39 15.76
C HIS A 83 -5.25 1.12 16.49
N PRO A 84 -5.59 0.78 17.75
CA PRO A 84 -6.70 1.39 18.47
C PRO A 84 -6.64 2.92 18.55
N ALA A 85 -5.45 3.51 18.72
CA ALA A 85 -5.29 4.97 18.72
C ALA A 85 -5.62 5.57 17.34
N GLY A 86 -5.32 4.88 16.24
CA GLY A 86 -5.71 5.29 14.89
C GLY A 86 -7.22 5.28 14.69
N ILE A 87 -7.92 4.27 15.23
CA ILE A 87 -9.40 4.20 15.22
C ILE A 87 -10.00 5.37 15.99
N ALA A 88 -9.50 5.65 17.20
CA ALA A 88 -9.93 6.80 17.99
C ALA A 88 -9.66 8.13 17.25
N GLY A 89 -8.50 8.26 16.62
CA GLY A 89 -8.18 9.41 15.77
C GLY A 89 -9.14 9.58 14.59
N ALA A 90 -9.53 8.48 13.94
CA ALA A 90 -10.49 8.49 12.83
C ALA A 90 -11.89 8.92 13.29
N LEU A 91 -12.35 8.46 14.47
CA LEU A 91 -13.61 8.89 15.07
C LEU A 91 -13.63 10.40 15.33
N LEU A 92 -12.55 10.92 15.92
CA LEU A 92 -12.42 12.36 16.19
C LEU A 92 -12.32 13.17 14.89
N ALA A 93 -11.59 12.67 13.88
CA ALA A 93 -11.50 13.31 12.57
C ALA A 93 -12.87 13.40 11.89
N ALA A 94 -13.69 12.35 11.98
CA ALA A 94 -15.04 12.33 11.46
C ALA A 94 -15.97 13.31 12.21
N ALA A 95 -15.80 13.46 13.53
CA ALA A 95 -16.59 14.40 14.34
C ALA A 95 -16.27 15.88 14.01
N VAL A 96 -14.99 16.21 13.76
CA VAL A 96 -14.59 17.57 13.35
C VAL A 96 -14.96 17.83 11.89
N ASN A 97 -14.82 16.84 11.01
CA ASN A 97 -15.18 16.84 9.59
C ASN A 97 -14.72 18.08 8.79
N PRO A 98 -13.46 18.50 8.86
CA PRO A 98 -12.97 19.66 8.12
C PRO A 98 -12.68 19.29 6.65
N SER A 99 -12.45 20.30 5.81
CA SER A 99 -11.76 20.12 4.55
C SER A 99 -10.29 20.48 4.72
N SER A 100 -9.42 19.48 4.85
CA SER A 100 -7.97 19.68 5.02
C SER A 100 -7.27 20.12 3.71
N ALA A 101 -7.92 21.02 2.96
CA ALA A 101 -7.40 21.56 1.70
C ALA A 101 -6.34 22.66 1.92
N GLY A 102 -6.48 23.45 2.96
CA GLY A 102 -5.64 24.58 3.33
C GLY A 102 -6.34 25.47 4.35
N GLY A 103 -5.75 26.61 4.67
CA GLY A 103 -6.26 27.55 5.66
C GLY A 103 -5.59 27.43 7.03
N ASP A 104 -5.97 28.31 7.97
CA ASP A 104 -5.38 28.38 9.30
C ASP A 104 -6.22 27.60 10.31
N HIS A 105 -6.10 26.26 10.28
CA HIS A 105 -6.70 25.35 11.25
C HIS A 105 -5.83 24.12 11.52
N ALA A 106 -6.06 23.49 12.68
CA ALA A 106 -5.16 22.51 13.28
C ALA A 106 -4.89 21.29 12.40
N ASP A 107 -5.86 20.82 11.61
CA ASP A 107 -5.73 19.67 10.73
C ASP A 107 -4.66 19.86 9.65
N VAL A 108 -4.50 21.08 9.11
CA VAL A 108 -3.46 21.41 8.12
C VAL A 108 -2.07 21.29 8.74
N TYR A 109 -1.87 21.83 9.93
CA TYR A 109 -0.59 21.75 10.66
C TYR A 109 -0.28 20.32 11.10
N LEU A 110 -1.32 19.57 11.48
CA LEU A 110 -1.16 18.16 11.85
C LEU A 110 -0.77 17.30 10.64
N GLU A 111 -1.27 17.61 9.44
CA GLU A 111 -0.83 16.91 8.22
C GLU A 111 0.66 17.16 7.94
N ARG A 112 1.13 18.41 8.11
CA ARG A 112 2.57 18.74 8.01
C ARG A 112 3.42 17.91 8.97
N ALA A 113 2.96 17.79 10.21
CA ALA A 113 3.65 16.98 11.22
C ALA A 113 3.63 15.50 10.88
N ALA A 114 2.49 14.95 10.48
CA ALA A 114 2.34 13.54 10.12
C ALA A 114 3.22 13.15 8.92
N VAL A 115 3.20 13.95 7.84
CA VAL A 115 4.06 13.75 6.65
C VAL A 115 5.53 13.81 7.04
N ARG A 116 5.94 14.80 7.86
CA ARG A 116 7.31 14.90 8.35
C ARG A 116 7.72 13.69 9.18
N TRP A 117 6.85 13.18 10.06
CA TRP A 117 7.14 11.98 10.85
C TRP A 117 7.30 10.74 9.97
N ILE A 118 6.46 10.59 8.94
CA ILE A 118 6.61 9.50 7.95
C ILE A 118 7.96 9.60 7.25
N ALA A 119 8.34 10.79 6.78
CA ALA A 119 9.64 11.00 6.14
C ALA A 119 10.81 10.69 7.10
N GLN A 120 10.72 11.12 8.35
CA GLN A 120 11.73 10.82 9.38
C GLN A 120 11.84 9.33 9.69
N LEU A 121 10.72 8.58 9.69
CA LEU A 121 10.75 7.13 9.90
C LEU A 121 11.61 6.43 8.87
N ILE A 122 11.53 6.82 7.59
CA ILE A 122 12.26 6.17 6.50
C ILE A 122 13.56 6.89 6.10
N GLY A 123 13.92 7.96 6.80
CA GLY A 123 15.14 8.73 6.51
C GLY A 123 15.09 9.62 5.26
N PHE A 124 13.89 9.84 4.67
CA PHE A 124 13.75 10.70 3.51
C PHE A 124 13.89 12.18 3.89
N PRO A 125 14.45 13.05 3.02
CA PRO A 125 14.51 14.49 3.26
C PRO A 125 13.11 15.04 3.59
N HIS A 126 13.01 15.84 4.66
CA HIS A 126 11.71 16.25 5.21
C HIS A 126 11.58 17.77 5.35
N GLU A 127 11.97 18.49 4.31
CA GLU A 127 11.71 19.93 4.23
C GLU A 127 10.20 20.22 4.37
N PRO A 128 9.81 21.35 4.96
CA PRO A 128 8.40 21.68 5.16
C PRO A 128 7.61 21.60 3.85
N GLY A 129 6.52 20.83 3.85
CA GLY A 129 5.66 20.65 2.69
C GLY A 129 6.15 19.68 1.62
N ALA A 130 7.18 18.88 1.91
CA ALA A 130 7.73 17.87 0.99
C ALA A 130 6.86 16.61 0.87
N GLY A 131 5.54 16.73 0.85
CA GLY A 131 4.61 15.62 0.66
C GLY A 131 3.18 15.94 1.09
N LEU A 132 2.28 14.99 0.87
CA LEU A 132 0.87 15.09 1.24
C LEU A 132 0.28 13.70 1.54
N LEU A 133 -0.77 13.67 2.35
CA LEU A 133 -1.57 12.48 2.56
C LEU A 133 -2.59 12.31 1.41
N THR A 134 -2.75 11.08 0.96
CA THR A 134 -3.63 10.70 -0.14
C THR A 134 -4.59 9.59 0.29
N SER A 135 -5.50 9.17 -0.59
CA SER A 135 -6.42 8.04 -0.34
C SER A 135 -5.76 6.65 -0.39
N GLY A 136 -4.46 6.59 -0.73
CA GLY A 136 -3.65 5.38 -0.85
C GLY A 136 -2.46 5.62 -1.77
N ALA A 137 -1.48 4.71 -1.77
CA ALA A 137 -0.29 4.79 -2.63
C ALA A 137 -0.65 4.84 -4.11
N SER A 138 -1.77 4.27 -4.55
CA SER A 138 -2.23 4.41 -5.94
C SER A 138 -2.46 5.88 -6.32
N MET A 139 -3.09 6.68 -5.45
CA MET A 139 -3.25 8.12 -5.68
C MET A 139 -1.91 8.85 -5.57
N ALA A 140 -1.06 8.48 -4.60
CA ALA A 140 0.29 9.01 -4.49
C ALA A 140 1.10 8.81 -5.77
N THR A 141 1.04 7.61 -6.35
CA THR A 141 1.69 7.26 -7.62
C THR A 141 1.14 8.09 -8.79
N ILE A 142 -0.20 8.26 -8.89
CA ILE A 142 -0.80 9.12 -9.94
C ILE A 142 -0.27 10.55 -9.85
N VAL A 143 -0.21 11.11 -8.65
CA VAL A 143 0.32 12.46 -8.42
C VAL A 143 1.80 12.54 -8.76
N ALA A 144 2.62 11.57 -8.33
CA ALA A 144 4.04 11.50 -8.64
C ALA A 144 4.31 11.40 -10.15
N VAL A 145 3.62 10.50 -10.86
CA VAL A 145 3.76 10.33 -12.32
C VAL A 145 3.29 11.59 -13.06
N GLY A 146 2.24 12.27 -12.55
CA GLY A 146 1.80 13.56 -13.09
C GLY A 146 2.88 14.64 -12.97
N ALA A 147 3.56 14.71 -11.84
CA ALA A 147 4.68 15.63 -11.60
C ALA A 147 5.89 15.27 -12.49
N ALA A 148 6.23 13.99 -12.60
CA ALA A 148 7.28 13.52 -13.47
C ALA A 148 7.02 13.88 -14.94
N ARG A 149 5.80 13.68 -15.43
CA ARG A 149 5.36 14.07 -16.77
C ARG A 149 5.49 15.57 -17.00
N GLN A 150 5.02 16.38 -16.03
CA GLN A 150 5.11 17.84 -16.09
C GLN A 150 6.60 18.28 -16.19
N ARG A 151 7.48 17.77 -15.29
CA ARG A 151 8.90 18.07 -15.29
C ARG A 151 9.56 17.75 -16.64
N ALA A 152 9.31 16.55 -17.16
CA ALA A 152 9.94 16.11 -18.42
C ALA A 152 9.53 16.97 -19.61
N LEU A 153 8.25 17.33 -19.73
CA LEU A 153 7.75 18.09 -20.87
C LEU A 153 8.06 19.59 -20.74
N SER A 154 7.95 20.17 -19.54
CA SER A 154 8.30 21.58 -19.31
C SER A 154 9.78 21.85 -19.58
N GLY A 155 10.66 20.88 -19.29
CA GLY A 155 12.09 20.94 -19.66
C GLY A 155 12.36 21.08 -21.16
N LEU A 156 11.40 20.72 -22.01
CA LEU A 156 11.42 20.91 -23.47
C LEU A 156 10.59 22.11 -23.93
N GLY A 157 10.05 22.92 -23.02
CA GLY A 157 9.18 24.04 -23.32
C GLY A 157 7.74 23.65 -23.71
N TRP A 158 7.33 22.40 -23.47
CA TRP A 158 5.96 21.94 -23.75
C TRP A 158 5.08 22.11 -22.53
N ASP A 159 4.04 22.93 -22.65
CA ASP A 159 3.02 23.11 -21.60
C ASP A 159 1.94 22.02 -21.69
N VAL A 160 2.15 20.91 -21.01
CA VAL A 160 1.19 19.79 -21.00
C VAL A 160 -0.16 20.13 -20.37
N ARG A 161 -0.22 21.12 -19.51
CA ARG A 161 -1.47 21.56 -18.87
C ARG A 161 -2.36 22.33 -19.85
N ALA A 162 -1.78 23.13 -20.72
CA ALA A 162 -2.48 23.89 -21.74
C ALA A 162 -2.72 23.08 -23.03
N GLN A 163 -1.73 22.27 -23.44
CA GLN A 163 -1.69 21.65 -24.78
C GLN A 163 -2.06 20.15 -24.75
N GLY A 164 -2.04 19.52 -23.58
CA GLY A 164 -2.19 18.06 -23.47
C GLY A 164 -1.00 17.31 -24.05
N LEU A 165 -1.21 16.04 -24.45
CA LEU A 165 -0.14 15.18 -25.00
C LEU A 165 -0.17 15.06 -26.53
N ALA A 166 -1.18 15.62 -27.20
CA ALA A 166 -1.26 15.55 -28.66
C ALA A 166 -0.15 16.39 -29.32
N GLY A 167 0.81 15.71 -29.98
CA GLY A 167 1.98 16.35 -30.57
C GLY A 167 3.20 16.48 -29.64
N ALA A 168 3.07 16.10 -28.36
CA ALA A 168 4.19 16.01 -27.44
C ALA A 168 5.15 14.87 -27.82
N PRO A 169 6.42 14.93 -27.43
CA PRO A 169 7.32 13.78 -27.52
C PRO A 169 6.74 12.55 -26.84
N ARG A 170 6.98 11.36 -27.41
CA ARG A 170 6.56 10.09 -26.84
C ARG A 170 7.28 9.85 -25.51
N LEU A 171 6.54 9.87 -24.41
CA LEU A 171 7.07 9.62 -23.06
C LEU A 171 7.21 8.11 -22.83
N THR A 172 8.33 7.66 -22.22
CA THR A 172 8.50 6.26 -21.81
C THR A 172 8.90 6.16 -20.35
N GLY A 173 8.24 5.27 -19.61
CA GLY A 173 8.53 4.92 -18.23
C GLY A 173 9.02 3.47 -18.13
N TYR A 174 9.71 3.12 -17.04
CA TYR A 174 10.38 1.83 -16.87
C TYR A 174 10.08 1.24 -15.49
N ALA A 175 9.79 -0.06 -15.44
CA ALA A 175 9.58 -0.84 -14.23
C ALA A 175 9.80 -2.33 -14.52
N THR A 176 9.86 -3.18 -13.50
CA THR A 176 9.81 -4.64 -13.68
C THR A 176 8.38 -5.14 -13.88
N ALA A 177 8.24 -6.40 -14.28
CA ALA A 177 6.94 -7.08 -14.37
C ALA A 177 6.25 -7.24 -13.00
N GLU A 178 7.02 -7.23 -11.90
CA GLU A 178 6.55 -7.32 -10.52
C GLU A 178 6.03 -5.98 -9.94
N VAL A 179 6.06 -4.89 -10.74
CA VAL A 179 5.53 -3.59 -10.33
C VAL A 179 4.03 -3.65 -10.03
N HIS A 180 3.59 -2.93 -9.01
CA HIS A 180 2.17 -2.89 -8.68
C HIS A 180 1.35 -2.24 -9.81
N SER A 181 0.16 -2.80 -10.08
CA SER A 181 -0.73 -2.37 -11.17
C SER A 181 -1.13 -0.88 -11.12
N CYS A 182 -0.98 -0.21 -9.97
CA CYS A 182 -1.26 1.23 -9.84
C CYS A 182 -0.34 2.09 -10.73
N VAL A 183 0.89 1.66 -11.00
CA VAL A 183 1.83 2.36 -11.89
C VAL A 183 1.29 2.35 -13.32
N ARG A 184 0.89 1.18 -13.81
CA ARG A 184 0.27 1.06 -15.13
C ARG A 184 -1.02 1.89 -15.23
N LYS A 185 -1.87 1.82 -14.21
CA LYS A 185 -3.09 2.65 -14.15
C LYS A 185 -2.77 4.15 -14.18
N ALA A 186 -1.72 4.60 -13.49
CA ALA A 186 -1.28 5.99 -13.53
C ALA A 186 -0.83 6.41 -14.93
N ILE A 187 -0.01 5.60 -15.60
CA ILE A 187 0.45 5.81 -16.99
C ILE A 187 -0.73 5.90 -17.97
N GLU A 188 -1.70 4.98 -17.85
CA GLU A 188 -2.90 4.95 -18.70
C GLU A 188 -3.81 6.16 -18.42
N LEU A 189 -4.11 6.44 -17.15
CA LEU A 189 -4.97 7.55 -16.74
C LEU A 189 -4.42 8.92 -17.17
N LEU A 190 -3.10 9.10 -17.11
CA LEU A 190 -2.43 10.33 -17.49
C LEU A 190 -2.22 10.48 -19.01
N GLY A 191 -2.78 9.57 -19.81
CA GLY A 191 -2.76 9.61 -21.27
C GLY A 191 -1.43 9.27 -21.92
N ILE A 192 -0.48 8.72 -21.16
CA ILE A 192 0.85 8.35 -21.69
C ILE A 192 0.75 7.08 -22.55
N GLY A 193 -0.19 6.18 -22.21
CA GLY A 193 -0.43 4.92 -22.90
C GLY A 193 0.33 3.75 -22.28
N GLY A 194 -0.38 2.67 -21.97
CA GLY A 194 0.17 1.52 -21.24
C GLY A 194 1.34 0.82 -21.93
N THR A 195 1.43 0.89 -23.26
CA THR A 195 2.57 0.35 -24.04
C THR A 195 3.85 1.14 -23.86
N ASN A 196 3.79 2.36 -23.35
CA ASN A 196 4.94 3.20 -23.05
C ASN A 196 5.50 2.98 -21.63
N LEU A 197 4.89 2.12 -20.83
CA LEU A 197 5.50 1.53 -19.64
C LEU A 197 6.29 0.29 -20.09
N ARG A 198 7.60 0.41 -20.15
CA ARG A 198 8.52 -0.66 -20.54
C ARG A 198 8.75 -1.60 -19.37
N MET A 199 8.46 -2.87 -19.56
CA MET A 199 8.88 -3.90 -18.59
C MET A 199 10.35 -4.20 -18.85
N VAL A 200 11.19 -3.81 -17.90
CA VAL A 200 12.64 -4.05 -17.94
C VAL A 200 12.90 -5.47 -17.44
N GLY A 201 13.94 -6.10 -17.95
CA GLY A 201 14.37 -7.41 -17.47
C GLY A 201 14.76 -7.38 -15.99
N ASP A 202 14.53 -8.49 -15.33
CA ASP A 202 15.00 -8.72 -13.96
C ASP A 202 16.30 -9.52 -13.93
N ASP A 203 16.91 -9.62 -12.75
CA ASP A 203 18.14 -10.35 -12.51
C ASP A 203 17.96 -11.89 -12.38
N GLY A 204 16.76 -12.39 -12.68
CA GLY A 204 16.36 -13.77 -12.47
C GLY A 204 15.78 -14.06 -11.08
N SER A 205 15.86 -13.11 -10.16
CA SER A 205 15.31 -13.16 -8.80
C SER A 205 14.14 -12.20 -8.59
N GLY A 206 13.72 -11.50 -9.65
CA GLY A 206 12.59 -10.56 -9.64
C GLY A 206 12.96 -9.12 -9.30
N HIS A 207 14.25 -8.78 -9.14
CA HIS A 207 14.71 -7.41 -8.96
C HIS A 207 14.98 -6.76 -10.32
N LEU A 208 14.74 -5.45 -10.40
CA LEU A 208 15.08 -4.69 -11.59
C LEU A 208 16.59 -4.77 -11.91
N ASP A 209 16.93 -5.22 -13.14
CA ASP A 209 18.32 -5.22 -13.59
C ASP A 209 18.74 -3.84 -14.09
N PRO A 210 19.71 -3.15 -13.43
CA PRO A 210 20.14 -1.81 -13.82
C PRO A 210 20.78 -1.74 -15.22
N GLU A 211 21.40 -2.80 -15.71
CA GLU A 211 22.01 -2.81 -17.05
C GLU A 211 20.94 -2.96 -18.14
N SER A 212 19.93 -3.81 -17.90
CA SER A 212 18.73 -3.89 -18.75
C SER A 212 18.00 -2.54 -18.79
N LEU A 213 17.93 -1.82 -17.65
CA LEU A 213 17.34 -0.49 -17.58
C LEU A 213 18.12 0.52 -18.44
N ARG A 214 19.46 0.59 -18.32
CA ARG A 214 20.30 1.46 -19.16
C ARG A 214 20.08 1.20 -20.64
N SER A 215 20.06 -0.08 -21.02
CA SER A 215 19.87 -0.51 -22.40
C SER A 215 18.50 -0.10 -22.94
N ALA A 216 17.43 -0.27 -22.16
CA ALA A 216 16.07 0.11 -22.55
C ALA A 216 15.94 1.64 -22.73
N ILE A 217 16.52 2.43 -21.81
CA ILE A 217 16.55 3.89 -21.89
C ILE A 217 17.31 4.36 -23.16
N ALA A 218 18.45 3.75 -23.46
CA ALA A 218 19.24 4.09 -24.65
C ALA A 218 18.47 3.80 -25.94
N ALA A 219 17.86 2.62 -26.04
CA ALA A 219 17.07 2.21 -27.20
C ALA A 219 15.85 3.14 -27.44
N ASP A 220 15.11 3.49 -26.39
CA ASP A 220 13.98 4.41 -26.54
C ASP A 220 14.43 5.82 -26.98
N ARG A 221 15.60 6.29 -26.54
CA ARG A 221 16.18 7.56 -27.03
C ARG A 221 16.55 7.52 -28.49
N GLU A 222 17.17 6.43 -28.94
CA GLU A 222 17.50 6.22 -30.36
C GLU A 222 16.26 6.23 -31.25
N GLU A 223 15.12 5.74 -30.71
CA GLU A 223 13.80 5.79 -31.36
C GLU A 223 13.10 7.16 -31.25
N GLY A 224 13.74 8.15 -30.63
CA GLY A 224 13.21 9.51 -30.48
C GLY A 224 12.15 9.64 -29.37
N ALA A 225 12.05 8.68 -28.48
CA ALA A 225 11.22 8.81 -27.28
C ALA A 225 11.91 9.64 -26.19
N LEU A 226 11.14 10.12 -25.24
CA LEU A 226 11.58 10.83 -24.04
C LEU A 226 11.43 9.93 -22.81
N PRO A 227 12.52 9.25 -22.37
CA PRO A 227 12.53 8.58 -21.07
C PRO A 227 12.29 9.59 -19.96
N PHE A 228 11.24 9.37 -19.13
CA PHE A 228 10.85 10.34 -18.12
C PHE A 228 10.74 9.78 -16.70
N LEU A 229 10.52 8.47 -16.54
CA LEU A 229 10.19 7.85 -15.28
C LEU A 229 10.84 6.49 -15.14
N VAL A 230 11.43 6.22 -13.98
CA VAL A 230 11.79 4.87 -13.53
C VAL A 230 11.08 4.61 -12.21
N VAL A 231 10.47 3.45 -12.08
CA VAL A 231 9.84 3.01 -10.84
C VAL A 231 10.63 1.84 -10.28
N GLY A 232 11.22 2.04 -9.10
CA GLY A 232 11.83 0.99 -8.29
C GLY A 232 10.87 0.57 -7.17
N SER A 233 10.82 -0.71 -6.87
CA SER A 233 9.96 -1.27 -5.83
C SER A 233 10.73 -1.44 -4.52
N ALA A 234 10.24 -0.87 -3.43
CA ALA A 234 10.70 -1.19 -2.08
C ALA A 234 9.75 -2.23 -1.47
N GLY A 235 9.83 -3.45 -1.98
CA GLY A 235 8.93 -4.57 -1.69
C GLY A 235 7.93 -4.82 -2.82
N THR A 236 8.27 -5.71 -3.76
CA THR A 236 7.41 -6.13 -4.89
C THR A 236 6.14 -6.83 -4.43
N VAL A 237 5.15 -6.89 -5.32
CA VAL A 237 3.79 -7.38 -4.97
C VAL A 237 3.78 -8.86 -4.59
N THR A 238 4.53 -9.71 -5.31
CA THR A 238 4.44 -11.16 -5.16
C THR A 238 5.41 -11.71 -4.13
N THR A 239 6.66 -11.27 -4.15
CA THR A 239 7.74 -11.82 -3.32
C THR A 239 8.19 -10.89 -2.19
N GLY A 240 7.88 -9.59 -2.31
CA GLY A 240 8.39 -8.59 -1.40
C GLY A 240 9.83 -8.19 -1.67
N ALA A 241 10.40 -8.55 -2.82
CA ALA A 241 11.75 -8.19 -3.21
C ALA A 241 11.97 -6.68 -3.25
N VAL A 242 13.15 -6.22 -2.82
CA VAL A 242 13.54 -4.80 -2.84
C VAL A 242 14.52 -4.58 -3.99
N ASP A 243 14.13 -3.78 -4.97
CA ASP A 243 14.99 -3.45 -6.11
C ASP A 243 16.31 -2.80 -5.65
N PRO A 244 17.41 -2.90 -6.43
CA PRO A 244 18.68 -2.25 -6.13
C PRO A 244 18.58 -0.73 -6.33
N LEU A 245 17.92 -0.07 -5.34
CA LEU A 245 17.48 1.33 -5.43
C LEU A 245 18.64 2.31 -5.58
N ASP A 246 19.82 1.99 -5.06
CA ASP A 246 21.05 2.77 -5.22
C ASP A 246 21.53 2.78 -6.69
N ARG A 247 21.51 1.60 -7.32
CA ARG A 247 21.91 1.46 -8.72
C ARG A 247 20.87 2.08 -9.66
N ILE A 248 19.60 1.97 -9.34
CA ILE A 248 18.52 2.64 -10.07
C ILE A 248 18.67 4.16 -9.97
N ALA A 249 18.99 4.67 -8.77
CA ALA A 249 19.23 6.10 -8.56
C ALA A 249 20.38 6.62 -9.43
N GLU A 250 21.48 5.85 -9.57
CA GLU A 250 22.59 6.18 -10.47
C GLU A 250 22.09 6.30 -11.92
N VAL A 251 21.35 5.30 -12.41
CA VAL A 251 20.81 5.33 -13.79
C VAL A 251 19.87 6.51 -14.00
N CYS A 252 19.04 6.84 -13.02
CA CYS A 252 18.14 7.99 -13.09
C CYS A 252 18.90 9.32 -13.13
N ALA A 253 19.97 9.45 -12.34
CA ALA A 253 20.83 10.65 -12.35
C ALA A 253 21.52 10.82 -13.70
N GLU A 254 22.06 9.74 -14.29
CA GLU A 254 22.70 9.72 -15.60
C GLU A 254 21.71 10.05 -16.74
N SER A 255 20.48 9.56 -16.63
CA SER A 255 19.48 9.68 -17.68
C SER A 255 18.57 10.89 -17.53
N GLY A 256 18.53 11.57 -16.38
CA GLY A 256 17.58 12.64 -16.09
C GLY A 256 16.12 12.17 -15.89
N CYS A 257 15.88 10.86 -15.79
CA CYS A 257 14.57 10.32 -15.48
C CYS A 257 14.16 10.65 -14.05
N TRP A 258 12.85 10.79 -13.82
CA TRP A 258 12.29 10.86 -12.47
C TRP A 258 12.40 9.50 -11.81
N PHE A 259 13.03 9.45 -10.64
CA PHE A 259 13.09 8.24 -9.83
C PHE A 259 11.91 8.21 -8.84
N HIS A 260 10.97 7.33 -9.07
CA HIS A 260 9.85 7.05 -8.15
C HIS A 260 10.08 5.73 -7.45
N VAL A 261 9.93 5.71 -6.13
CA VAL A 261 9.94 4.46 -5.35
C VAL A 261 8.51 4.10 -4.97
N ASP A 262 8.03 2.95 -5.43
CA ASP A 262 6.84 2.31 -4.87
C ASP A 262 7.23 1.64 -3.56
N GLY A 263 7.04 2.35 -2.47
CA GLY A 263 7.28 1.92 -1.10
C GLY A 263 6.00 1.61 -0.34
N ALA A 264 4.87 1.47 -1.05
CA ALA A 264 3.55 1.30 -0.47
C ALA A 264 3.49 0.19 0.57
N TYR A 265 4.19 -0.91 0.31
CA TYR A 265 4.30 -2.03 1.25
C TYR A 265 5.60 -1.95 2.05
N GLY A 266 6.76 -2.06 1.42
CA GLY A 266 7.97 -2.47 2.11
C GLY A 266 8.88 -1.35 2.59
N ALA A 267 8.66 -0.07 2.24
CA ALA A 267 9.60 1.01 2.58
C ALA A 267 9.87 1.14 4.09
N PHE A 268 8.90 0.82 4.95
CA PHE A 268 9.11 0.82 6.39
C PHE A 268 10.00 -0.32 6.88
N GLY A 269 10.31 -1.31 6.05
CA GLY A 269 11.30 -2.35 6.33
C GLY A 269 12.68 -1.80 6.66
N VAL A 270 13.00 -0.58 6.22
CA VAL A 270 14.23 0.13 6.60
C VAL A 270 14.40 0.31 8.11
N LEU A 271 13.32 0.17 8.88
CA LEU A 271 13.33 0.22 10.35
C LEU A 271 13.82 -1.08 11.00
N ASP A 272 13.93 -2.19 10.26
CA ASP A 272 14.57 -3.40 10.74
C ASP A 272 16.08 -3.36 10.42
N PRO A 273 16.96 -3.29 11.43
CA PRO A 273 18.39 -3.21 11.20
C PRO A 273 18.99 -4.40 10.43
N GLU A 274 18.32 -5.57 10.44
CA GLU A 274 18.81 -6.76 9.73
C GLU A 274 18.63 -6.69 8.21
N ILE A 275 17.72 -5.83 7.72
CA ILE A 275 17.43 -5.67 6.30
C ILE A 275 17.56 -4.22 5.81
N ALA A 276 17.95 -3.28 6.68
CA ALA A 276 18.03 -1.86 6.38
C ALA A 276 18.94 -1.55 5.17
N ASP A 277 20.02 -2.31 5.00
CA ASP A 277 20.96 -2.13 3.89
C ASP A 277 20.34 -2.39 2.52
N ARG A 278 19.25 -3.18 2.42
CA ARG A 278 18.51 -3.40 1.18
C ARG A 278 17.86 -2.13 0.64
N TYR A 279 17.66 -1.13 1.50
CA TYR A 279 17.04 0.15 1.15
C TYR A 279 18.05 1.25 0.76
N ALA A 280 19.33 0.86 0.57
CA ALA A 280 20.34 1.80 0.07
C ALA A 280 19.83 2.50 -1.21
N GLY A 281 19.97 3.82 -1.29
CA GLY A 281 19.50 4.60 -2.43
C GLY A 281 18.02 5.02 -2.38
N MET A 282 17.15 4.47 -1.52
CA MET A 282 15.75 4.87 -1.42
C MET A 282 15.59 6.38 -1.19
N THR A 283 16.44 6.96 -0.36
CA THR A 283 16.42 8.39 -0.07
C THR A 283 16.91 9.27 -1.22
N ALA A 284 17.45 8.71 -2.31
CA ALA A 284 17.80 9.42 -3.51
C ALA A 284 16.62 9.65 -4.46
N ALA A 285 15.47 9.00 -4.22
CA ALA A 285 14.28 9.14 -5.06
C ALA A 285 13.79 10.59 -5.18
N ASP A 286 13.22 10.94 -6.32
CA ASP A 286 12.46 12.19 -6.50
C ASP A 286 11.14 12.14 -5.75
N SER A 287 10.53 10.94 -5.65
CA SER A 287 9.30 10.71 -4.90
C SER A 287 9.18 9.29 -4.37
N ILE A 288 8.46 9.13 -3.25
CA ILE A 288 8.13 7.82 -2.65
C ILE A 288 6.65 7.78 -2.36
N ALA A 289 5.96 6.73 -2.84
CA ALA A 289 4.59 6.43 -2.45
C ALA A 289 4.58 5.44 -1.28
N LEU A 290 3.76 5.71 -0.26
CA LEU A 290 3.68 4.94 0.98
C LEU A 290 2.22 4.71 1.36
N ASP A 291 1.95 3.59 2.06
CA ASP A 291 0.63 3.32 2.65
C ASP A 291 0.71 3.23 4.18
N PRO A 292 0.43 4.34 4.90
CA PRO A 292 0.30 4.31 6.36
C PRO A 292 -0.71 3.29 6.87
N HIS A 293 -1.75 2.96 6.08
CA HIS A 293 -2.74 1.95 6.42
C HIS A 293 -2.23 0.50 6.32
N LYS A 294 -0.95 0.30 5.93
CA LYS A 294 -0.26 -0.99 5.99
C LYS A 294 0.57 -1.07 7.28
N TRP A 295 1.87 -0.86 7.22
CA TRP A 295 2.78 -0.98 8.37
C TRP A 295 2.51 -0.01 9.53
N LEU A 296 1.98 1.17 9.27
CA LEU A 296 1.66 2.11 10.34
C LEU A 296 0.30 1.84 10.98
N GLN A 297 -0.40 0.77 10.58
CA GLN A 297 -1.66 0.32 11.18
C GLN A 297 -2.70 1.44 11.31
N VAL A 298 -2.70 2.36 10.36
CA VAL A 298 -3.74 3.40 10.26
C VAL A 298 -4.99 2.76 9.66
N PRO A 299 -6.20 3.15 10.07
CA PRO A 299 -7.42 2.73 9.38
C PRO A 299 -7.34 2.93 7.87
N ALA A 300 -7.90 2.00 7.09
CA ALA A 300 -7.79 1.96 5.63
C ALA A 300 -8.18 3.28 4.95
N GLY A 301 -7.60 3.54 3.75
CA GLY A 301 -7.88 4.73 2.96
C GLY A 301 -6.90 5.89 3.20
N VAL A 302 -5.72 5.62 3.72
CA VAL A 302 -4.65 6.63 3.91
C VAL A 302 -3.36 6.17 3.25
N GLY A 303 -2.94 6.91 2.22
CA GLY A 303 -1.61 6.87 1.62
C GLY A 303 -0.81 8.13 1.94
N CYS A 304 0.45 8.16 1.54
CA CYS A 304 1.33 9.30 1.64
C CYS A 304 2.20 9.38 0.38
N LEU A 305 2.31 10.55 -0.20
CA LEU A 305 3.33 10.88 -1.17
C LEU A 305 4.40 11.73 -0.48
N LEU A 306 5.64 11.31 -0.54
CA LEU A 306 6.80 12.14 -0.26
C LEU A 306 7.43 12.57 -1.59
N VAL A 307 7.87 13.81 -1.66
CA VAL A 307 8.52 14.38 -2.85
C VAL A 307 9.73 15.21 -2.42
N ARG A 308 10.82 15.10 -3.16
CA ARG A 308 12.05 15.84 -2.86
C ARG A 308 11.90 17.34 -3.04
N ASP A 309 11.23 17.74 -4.12
CA ASP A 309 10.95 19.13 -4.46
C ASP A 309 9.44 19.35 -4.61
N ARG A 310 8.85 20.01 -3.61
CA ARG A 310 7.41 20.32 -3.60
C ARG A 310 6.98 21.27 -4.72
N ALA A 311 7.91 22.09 -5.27
CA ALA A 311 7.58 23.00 -6.36
C ALA A 311 7.06 22.23 -7.58
N GLN A 312 7.57 21.03 -7.81
CA GLN A 312 7.12 20.16 -8.91
C GLN A 312 5.64 19.77 -8.79
N LEU A 313 5.13 19.59 -7.56
CA LEU A 313 3.71 19.32 -7.34
C LEU A 313 2.86 20.57 -7.64
N ARG A 314 3.27 21.75 -7.17
CA ARG A 314 2.54 23.00 -7.44
C ARG A 314 2.55 23.34 -8.92
N GLU A 315 3.64 23.19 -9.62
CA GLU A 315 3.72 23.38 -11.07
C GLU A 315 2.75 22.47 -11.82
N SER A 316 2.55 21.25 -11.30
CA SER A 316 1.69 20.26 -11.93
C SER A 316 0.20 20.46 -11.65
N PHE A 317 -0.15 20.87 -10.42
CA PHE A 317 -1.53 20.78 -9.94
C PHE A 317 -2.13 22.09 -9.46
N SER A 318 -1.33 23.13 -9.19
CA SER A 318 -1.87 24.38 -8.63
C SER A 318 -2.86 25.04 -9.59
N LEU A 319 -4.09 25.21 -9.09
CA LEU A 319 -5.17 26.01 -9.67
C LEU A 319 -5.84 26.76 -8.52
N VAL A 320 -5.45 28.03 -8.34
CA VAL A 320 -5.97 28.86 -7.25
C VAL A 320 -7.13 29.72 -7.76
N PRO A 321 -8.40 29.33 -7.53
CA PRO A 321 -9.52 30.18 -7.88
C PRO A 321 -9.53 31.45 -7.02
N PRO A 322 -10.13 32.55 -7.48
CA PRO A 322 -10.10 33.84 -6.80
C PRO A 322 -10.62 33.82 -5.36
N TYR A 323 -11.55 32.92 -5.04
CA TYR A 323 -12.14 32.79 -3.69
C TYR A 323 -11.27 31.98 -2.69
N LEU A 324 -10.18 31.38 -3.16
CA LEU A 324 -9.23 30.60 -2.35
C LEU A 324 -7.84 31.24 -2.26
N ARG A 325 -7.71 32.53 -2.62
CA ARG A 325 -6.42 33.21 -2.49
C ARG A 325 -6.06 33.28 -1.01
N ASP A 326 -4.88 32.77 -0.70
CA ASP A 326 -4.30 32.83 0.64
C ASP A 326 -3.32 34.01 0.73
N ASP A 327 -3.73 35.03 1.46
CA ASP A 327 -2.89 36.20 1.75
C ASP A 327 -2.12 36.04 3.08
N SER A 328 -2.14 34.84 3.71
CA SER A 328 -1.49 34.60 5.01
C SER A 328 0.03 34.67 4.97
N GLY A 329 0.63 34.59 3.77
CA GLY A 329 2.08 34.51 3.59
C GLY A 329 2.68 33.18 4.00
N ASP A 330 1.87 32.14 4.22
CA ASP A 330 2.36 30.78 4.51
C ASP A 330 3.11 30.21 3.27
N PRO A 331 4.42 29.93 3.38
CA PRO A 331 5.21 29.47 2.24
C PRO A 331 4.80 28.08 1.74
N ILE A 332 4.05 27.29 2.54
CA ILE A 332 3.53 25.99 2.12
C ILE A 332 2.26 26.19 1.30
N GLY A 333 1.40 27.14 1.66
CA GLY A 333 0.12 27.35 0.99
C GLY A 333 -0.88 26.21 1.25
N TRP A 334 -1.73 25.97 0.30
CA TRP A 334 -2.84 25.02 0.42
C TRP A 334 -2.49 23.64 -0.17
N TYR A 335 -2.83 22.57 0.54
CA TYR A 335 -2.63 21.19 0.08
C TYR A 335 -3.39 20.87 -1.21
N SER A 336 -4.50 21.55 -1.49
CA SER A 336 -5.20 21.43 -2.78
C SER A 336 -4.38 21.84 -4.00
N GLU A 337 -3.26 22.55 -3.80
CA GLU A 337 -2.32 22.90 -4.86
C GLU A 337 -1.29 21.80 -5.16
N TYR A 338 -1.21 20.75 -4.34
CA TYR A 338 -0.20 19.70 -4.43
C TYR A 338 -0.72 18.39 -5.03
N GLY A 339 -2.00 18.32 -5.35
CA GLY A 339 -2.65 17.13 -5.90
C GLY A 339 -3.98 17.44 -6.57
N ILE A 340 -4.75 16.40 -6.87
CA ILE A 340 -6.01 16.53 -7.61
C ILE A 340 -7.24 16.76 -6.71
N GLU A 341 -7.10 16.54 -5.39
CA GLU A 341 -8.21 16.65 -4.45
C GLU A 341 -8.38 18.11 -4.01
N GLN A 342 -9.55 18.69 -4.25
CA GLN A 342 -9.90 20.03 -3.75
C GLN A 342 -10.39 19.95 -2.29
N THR A 343 -11.42 19.15 -2.02
CA THR A 343 -11.85 18.82 -0.66
C THR A 343 -11.11 17.57 -0.21
N ARG A 344 -10.46 17.66 0.95
CA ARG A 344 -9.61 16.58 1.48
C ARG A 344 -10.09 16.20 2.89
N PRO A 345 -10.35 14.92 3.19
CA PRO A 345 -10.71 14.50 4.54
C PRO A 345 -9.51 14.60 5.50
N PHE A 346 -9.78 14.70 6.78
CA PHE A 346 -8.79 14.83 7.84
C PHE A 346 -8.03 13.51 8.09
N ARG A 347 -7.20 13.11 7.13
CA ARG A 347 -6.38 11.89 7.18
C ARG A 347 -5.26 11.95 8.22
N ALA A 348 -4.83 13.16 8.58
CA ALA A 348 -3.67 13.34 9.46
C ALA A 348 -3.90 12.86 10.89
N LEU A 349 -5.10 13.01 11.43
CA LEU A 349 -5.36 12.68 12.83
C LEU A 349 -5.20 11.20 13.15
N PRO A 350 -5.77 10.23 12.38
CA PRO A 350 -5.50 8.82 12.59
C PRO A 350 -4.02 8.42 12.36
N VAL A 351 -3.32 9.06 11.42
CA VAL A 351 -1.88 8.84 11.18
C VAL A 351 -1.07 9.30 12.39
N TRP A 352 -1.29 10.53 12.82
CA TRP A 352 -0.62 11.11 13.97
C TRP A 352 -0.86 10.28 15.24
N ALA A 353 -2.11 9.90 15.51
CA ALA A 353 -2.47 9.11 16.68
C ALA A 353 -1.80 7.73 16.67
N SER A 354 -1.78 7.04 15.52
CA SER A 354 -1.14 5.74 15.38
C SER A 354 0.37 5.79 15.61
N ILE A 355 1.03 6.84 15.10
CA ILE A 355 2.48 7.02 15.28
C ILE A 355 2.77 7.50 16.70
N ALA A 356 2.03 8.51 17.22
CA ALA A 356 2.28 9.07 18.55
C ALA A 356 2.13 8.05 19.67
N ALA A 357 1.15 7.14 19.55
CA ALA A 357 0.90 6.10 20.55
C ALA A 357 2.06 5.09 20.68
N ARG A 358 2.80 4.84 19.61
CA ARG A 358 3.92 3.86 19.57
C ARG A 358 5.29 4.52 19.58
N GLY A 359 5.38 5.74 19.09
CA GLY A 359 6.66 6.41 18.80
C GLY A 359 7.47 5.66 17.72
N ARG A 360 8.63 6.18 17.36
CA ARG A 360 9.54 5.52 16.40
C ARG A 360 9.93 4.10 16.85
N ALA A 361 10.21 3.94 18.13
CA ALA A 361 10.65 2.65 18.67
C ALA A 361 9.57 1.57 18.59
N GLY A 362 8.32 1.91 18.91
CA GLY A 362 7.19 0.97 18.80
C GLY A 362 6.88 0.61 17.34
N VAL A 363 6.89 1.58 16.42
CA VAL A 363 6.73 1.29 14.98
C VAL A 363 7.86 0.38 14.47
N ALA A 364 9.11 0.63 14.86
CA ALA A 364 10.23 -0.24 14.48
C ALA A 364 10.10 -1.64 15.09
N ALA A 365 9.64 -1.76 16.33
CA ALA A 365 9.40 -3.05 16.97
C ALA A 365 8.33 -3.89 16.22
N ASP A 366 7.24 -3.26 15.76
CA ASP A 366 6.20 -3.92 14.97
C ASP A 366 6.75 -4.42 13.63
N VAL A 367 7.56 -3.60 12.95
CA VAL A 367 8.23 -3.98 11.69
C VAL A 367 9.13 -5.20 11.91
N VAL A 368 10.00 -5.14 12.95
CA VAL A 368 10.91 -6.23 13.29
C VAL A 368 10.17 -7.51 13.68
N ALA A 369 9.05 -7.42 14.38
CA ALA A 369 8.22 -8.58 14.71
C ALA A 369 7.73 -9.28 13.43
N CYS A 370 7.18 -8.51 12.48
CA CYS A 370 6.67 -9.07 11.23
C CYS A 370 7.78 -9.67 10.35
N THR A 371 8.93 -9.01 10.20
CA THR A 371 10.05 -9.53 9.40
C THR A 371 10.65 -10.80 10.04
N LYS A 372 10.75 -10.87 11.36
CA LYS A 372 11.16 -12.08 12.07
C LYS A 372 10.19 -13.23 11.87
N ALA A 373 8.88 -12.99 11.99
CA ALA A 373 7.87 -14.01 11.76
C ALA A 373 7.89 -14.51 10.30
N ALA A 374 8.10 -13.64 9.33
CA ALA A 374 8.26 -14.06 7.93
C ALA A 374 9.52 -14.91 7.70
N ARG A 375 10.66 -14.54 8.29
CA ARG A 375 11.87 -15.38 8.26
C ARG A 375 11.66 -16.76 8.92
N LEU A 376 10.91 -16.79 10.03
CA LEU A 376 10.54 -18.06 10.66
C LEU A 376 9.65 -18.91 9.74
N LEU A 377 8.61 -18.32 9.11
CA LEU A 377 7.80 -19.04 8.14
C LEU A 377 8.64 -19.59 6.97
N SER A 378 9.55 -18.76 6.44
CA SER A 378 10.49 -19.18 5.40
C SER A 378 11.33 -20.39 5.84
N ALA A 379 11.85 -20.38 7.09
CA ALA A 379 12.61 -21.49 7.64
C ALA A 379 11.76 -22.74 7.88
N LEU A 380 10.49 -22.60 8.24
CA LEU A 380 9.54 -23.70 8.37
C LEU A 380 9.25 -24.34 6.99
N VAL A 381 8.96 -23.52 6.00
CA VAL A 381 8.74 -23.99 4.60
C VAL A 381 9.96 -24.70 4.04
N ALA A 382 11.17 -24.14 4.27
CA ALA A 382 12.41 -24.73 3.76
C ALA A 382 12.75 -26.12 4.38
N LYS A 383 12.18 -26.43 5.55
CA LYS A 383 12.33 -27.74 6.22
C LYS A 383 11.19 -28.71 5.91
N ASP A 384 10.14 -28.24 5.26
CA ASP A 384 8.94 -29.02 4.96
C ASP A 384 9.16 -29.91 3.76
N GLU A 385 8.66 -31.15 3.80
CA GLU A 385 8.79 -32.10 2.69
C GLU A 385 7.72 -31.92 1.59
N GLU A 386 6.67 -31.14 1.87
CA GLU A 386 5.55 -30.94 0.95
C GLU A 386 5.53 -29.54 0.33
N PHE A 387 6.31 -28.60 0.86
CA PHE A 387 6.37 -27.23 0.35
C PHE A 387 7.79 -26.83 -0.03
N GLU A 388 7.90 -25.90 -0.98
CA GLU A 388 9.17 -25.28 -1.35
C GLU A 388 9.01 -23.74 -1.44
N LEU A 389 10.06 -23.01 -1.10
CA LEU A 389 10.12 -21.56 -1.31
C LEU A 389 10.19 -21.27 -2.81
N ALA A 390 9.41 -20.30 -3.26
CA ALA A 390 9.43 -19.82 -4.64
C ALA A 390 10.45 -18.68 -4.85
N ALA A 391 10.75 -17.92 -3.79
CA ALA A 391 11.71 -16.82 -3.81
C ALA A 391 12.34 -16.62 -2.42
N GLU A 392 13.42 -15.85 -2.35
CA GLU A 392 13.99 -15.37 -1.09
C GLU A 392 12.99 -14.47 -0.34
N THR A 393 12.97 -14.58 0.99
CA THR A 393 12.15 -13.72 1.86
C THR A 393 12.97 -12.50 2.29
N GLU A 394 12.74 -11.37 1.65
CA GLU A 394 13.54 -10.16 1.88
C GLU A 394 12.95 -9.21 2.91
N VAL A 395 11.63 -9.13 2.98
CA VAL A 395 10.90 -8.26 3.91
C VAL A 395 9.99 -9.10 4.79
N SER A 396 8.68 -9.03 4.62
CA SER A 396 7.71 -9.82 5.38
C SER A 396 6.72 -10.58 4.52
N MET A 397 7.10 -10.86 3.27
CA MET A 397 6.35 -11.64 2.31
C MET A 397 7.05 -12.97 2.07
N VAL A 398 6.32 -14.08 2.20
CA VAL A 398 6.84 -15.43 1.92
C VAL A 398 6.05 -16.02 0.76
N ALA A 399 6.74 -16.25 -0.35
CA ALA A 399 6.16 -16.91 -1.53
C ALA A 399 6.61 -18.37 -1.53
N PHE A 400 5.67 -19.29 -1.54
CA PHE A 400 5.95 -20.73 -1.53
C PHE A 400 4.88 -21.51 -2.30
N ARG A 401 5.15 -22.77 -2.61
CA ARG A 401 4.23 -23.63 -3.35
C ARG A 401 4.23 -25.06 -2.83
N TYR A 402 3.18 -25.79 -3.13
CA TYR A 402 3.06 -27.20 -2.80
C TYR A 402 3.87 -28.04 -3.79
N ARG A 403 4.83 -28.79 -3.27
CA ARG A 403 5.78 -29.56 -4.10
C ARG A 403 6.29 -30.81 -3.39
N PRO A 404 5.40 -31.77 -3.04
CA PRO A 404 5.84 -33.00 -2.42
C PRO A 404 6.62 -33.88 -3.41
N ALA A 405 7.50 -34.69 -2.88
CA ALA A 405 8.30 -35.64 -3.70
C ALA A 405 7.41 -36.58 -4.57
N GLY A 406 7.77 -36.70 -5.82
CA GLY A 406 7.08 -37.59 -6.77
C GLY A 406 5.82 -37.02 -7.41
N LEU A 407 5.41 -35.80 -7.08
CA LEU A 407 4.32 -35.11 -7.78
C LEU A 407 4.88 -34.42 -9.02
N ASP A 408 4.19 -34.52 -10.17
CA ASP A 408 4.59 -33.78 -11.37
C ASP A 408 4.27 -32.26 -11.25
N ASP A 409 4.93 -31.45 -12.07
CA ASP A 409 4.83 -30.02 -12.01
C ASP A 409 3.43 -29.47 -12.28
N ALA A 410 2.71 -30.06 -13.23
CA ALA A 410 1.38 -29.63 -13.63
C ALA A 410 0.36 -29.85 -12.50
N GLU A 411 0.45 -31.02 -11.83
CA GLU A 411 -0.42 -31.33 -10.70
C GLU A 411 -0.07 -30.51 -9.46
N ALA A 412 1.23 -30.26 -9.19
CA ALA A 412 1.68 -29.37 -8.13
C ALA A 412 1.15 -27.94 -8.34
N ASP A 413 1.20 -27.42 -9.57
CA ASP A 413 0.68 -26.09 -9.91
C ASP A 413 -0.85 -26.05 -9.79
N ARG A 414 -1.56 -27.09 -10.23
CA ARG A 414 -3.02 -27.20 -10.07
C ARG A 414 -3.43 -27.13 -8.59
N ILE A 415 -2.76 -27.91 -7.74
CA ILE A 415 -3.04 -27.93 -6.31
C ILE A 415 -2.69 -26.58 -5.69
N THR A 416 -1.49 -26.02 -5.95
CA THR A 416 -1.06 -24.74 -5.40
C THR A 416 -2.06 -23.62 -5.71
N HIS A 417 -2.57 -23.56 -6.94
CA HIS A 417 -3.58 -22.58 -7.33
C HIS A 417 -4.90 -22.72 -6.55
N ALA A 418 -5.32 -23.95 -6.26
CA ALA A 418 -6.56 -24.21 -5.53
C ALA A 418 -6.42 -24.02 -4.00
N LEU A 419 -5.19 -24.10 -3.47
CA LEU A 419 -4.93 -24.12 -2.03
C LEU A 419 -5.44 -22.86 -1.31
N ALA A 420 -5.21 -21.66 -1.86
CA ALA A 420 -5.61 -20.42 -1.21
C ALA A 420 -7.12 -20.43 -0.89
N THR A 421 -7.96 -20.72 -1.89
CA THR A 421 -9.40 -20.77 -1.71
C THR A 421 -9.82 -21.86 -0.71
N ARG A 422 -9.12 -23.01 -0.73
CA ARG A 422 -9.44 -24.12 0.17
C ARG A 422 -9.07 -23.81 1.61
N ILE A 423 -7.90 -23.23 1.86
CA ILE A 423 -7.47 -22.76 3.19
C ILE A 423 -8.47 -21.73 3.75
N GLN A 424 -8.84 -20.75 2.93
CA GLN A 424 -9.82 -19.73 3.31
C GLN A 424 -11.16 -20.36 3.72
N ALA A 425 -11.65 -21.32 2.95
CA ALA A 425 -12.92 -22.02 3.24
C ALA A 425 -12.91 -22.79 4.57
N ARG A 426 -11.74 -23.21 5.05
CA ARG A 426 -11.56 -23.87 6.35
C ARG A 426 -11.61 -22.88 7.53
N GLY A 427 -11.40 -21.61 7.29
CA GLY A 427 -11.64 -20.50 8.21
C GLY A 427 -10.61 -20.28 9.32
N LYS A 428 -9.57 -21.13 9.44
CA LYS A 428 -8.56 -21.00 10.50
C LYS A 428 -7.36 -20.16 10.13
N ALA A 429 -7.05 -20.05 8.83
CA ALA A 429 -6.04 -19.17 8.28
C ALA A 429 -6.56 -18.53 7.00
N PHE A 430 -5.99 -17.38 6.63
CA PHE A 430 -6.31 -16.71 5.37
C PHE A 430 -5.02 -16.39 4.62
N ILE A 431 -4.90 -16.89 3.39
CA ILE A 431 -3.75 -16.66 2.51
C ILE A 431 -4.27 -16.36 1.10
N THR A 432 -3.45 -15.73 0.26
CA THR A 432 -3.74 -15.50 -1.15
C THR A 432 -2.74 -16.22 -2.03
N ASP A 433 -3.14 -16.47 -3.28
CA ASP A 433 -2.26 -16.94 -4.34
C ASP A 433 -1.81 -15.80 -5.26
N SER A 434 -0.77 -16.05 -6.03
CA SER A 434 -0.24 -15.18 -7.08
C SER A 434 0.43 -16.02 -8.15
N LEU A 435 0.95 -15.37 -9.18
CA LEU A 435 1.86 -15.96 -10.15
C LEU A 435 3.26 -15.38 -9.96
N TYR A 436 4.26 -16.24 -9.89
CA TYR A 436 5.65 -15.86 -9.90
C TYR A 436 6.40 -16.67 -10.96
N GLN A 437 7.07 -15.98 -11.87
CA GLN A 437 7.75 -16.59 -13.04
C GLN A 437 6.83 -17.56 -13.82
N GLY A 438 5.57 -17.17 -13.98
CA GLY A 438 4.56 -17.94 -14.70
C GLY A 438 3.97 -19.14 -13.97
N ARG A 439 4.37 -19.39 -12.71
CA ARG A 439 3.87 -20.51 -11.89
C ARG A 439 3.05 -20.01 -10.69
N PRO A 440 2.00 -20.73 -10.28
CA PRO A 440 1.22 -20.37 -9.10
C PRO A 440 2.06 -20.50 -7.81
N VAL A 441 1.89 -19.54 -6.90
CA VAL A 441 2.49 -19.54 -5.59
C VAL A 441 1.45 -19.13 -4.54
N LEU A 442 1.56 -19.67 -3.34
CA LEU A 442 0.93 -19.11 -2.15
C LEU A 442 1.76 -17.92 -1.67
N ARG A 443 1.08 -16.87 -1.25
CA ARG A 443 1.69 -15.61 -0.86
C ARG A 443 1.23 -15.23 0.54
N ALA A 444 2.09 -15.45 1.53
CA ALA A 444 1.86 -15.07 2.92
C ALA A 444 2.50 -13.71 3.20
N CYS A 445 1.68 -12.69 3.44
CA CYS A 445 2.14 -11.39 3.89
C CYS A 445 2.01 -11.30 5.42
N VAL A 446 3.13 -11.27 6.12
CA VAL A 446 3.14 -11.10 7.58
C VAL A 446 3.22 -9.61 7.88
N ILE A 447 2.09 -9.01 8.26
CA ILE A 447 1.98 -7.58 8.55
C ILE A 447 1.24 -7.30 9.88
N ASN A 448 0.85 -8.34 10.60
CA ASN A 448 0.32 -8.24 11.94
C ASN A 448 1.45 -8.55 12.95
N PRO A 449 1.85 -7.61 13.82
CA PRO A 449 2.94 -7.85 14.78
C PRO A 449 2.60 -8.90 15.86
N GLU A 450 1.33 -9.28 16.00
CA GLU A 450 0.89 -10.35 16.91
C GLU A 450 1.01 -11.75 16.30
N THR A 451 1.36 -11.87 15.00
CA THR A 451 1.59 -13.15 14.34
C THR A 451 2.82 -13.84 14.95
N GLY A 452 2.62 -14.97 15.61
CA GLY A 452 3.66 -15.78 16.24
C GLY A 452 3.86 -17.12 15.55
N GLU A 453 4.72 -17.96 16.13
CA GLU A 453 5.06 -19.29 15.61
C GLU A 453 3.81 -20.19 15.49
N ALA A 454 2.88 -20.11 16.44
CA ALA A 454 1.65 -20.91 16.43
C ALA A 454 0.78 -20.62 15.19
N GLU A 455 0.65 -19.37 14.78
CA GLU A 455 -0.12 -18.99 13.58
C GLU A 455 0.58 -19.42 12.29
N LEU A 456 1.92 -19.42 12.28
CA LEU A 456 2.71 -19.87 11.13
C LEU A 456 2.65 -21.39 10.96
N GLU A 457 2.75 -22.15 12.05
CA GLU A 457 2.55 -23.61 12.05
C GLU A 457 1.13 -23.97 11.64
N LEU A 458 0.12 -23.28 12.19
CA LEU A 458 -1.29 -23.43 11.82
C LEU A 458 -1.50 -23.21 10.32
N LEU A 459 -0.87 -22.20 9.72
CA LEU A 459 -0.95 -21.96 8.26
C LEU A 459 -0.47 -23.17 7.47
N LEU A 460 0.68 -23.76 7.82
CA LEU A 460 1.22 -24.92 7.14
C LEU A 460 0.40 -26.18 7.38
N GLU A 461 -0.15 -26.38 8.59
CA GLU A 461 -1.08 -27.48 8.89
C GLU A 461 -2.34 -27.40 8.04
N GLU A 462 -2.96 -26.20 7.95
CA GLU A 462 -4.16 -25.99 7.15
C GLU A 462 -3.87 -26.12 5.64
N ALA A 463 -2.66 -25.73 5.20
CA ALA A 463 -2.23 -25.93 3.81
C ALA A 463 -2.05 -27.41 3.47
N ARG A 464 -1.45 -28.23 4.36
CA ARG A 464 -1.34 -29.70 4.16
C ARG A 464 -2.72 -30.37 4.16
N ALA A 465 -3.58 -30.01 5.11
CA ALA A 465 -4.94 -30.55 5.17
C ALA A 465 -5.75 -30.20 3.91
N ALA A 466 -5.63 -28.96 3.43
CA ALA A 466 -6.26 -28.53 2.18
C ALA A 466 -5.70 -29.27 0.96
N ALA A 467 -4.38 -29.50 0.89
CA ALA A 467 -3.75 -30.25 -0.18
C ALA A 467 -4.23 -31.70 -0.21
N ALA A 468 -4.37 -32.34 0.93
CA ALA A 468 -4.90 -33.70 1.04
C ALA A 468 -6.34 -33.85 0.51
N GLU A 469 -7.16 -32.79 0.65
CA GLU A 469 -8.53 -32.74 0.11
C GLU A 469 -8.56 -32.51 -1.42
N LEU A 470 -7.48 -32.01 -2.01
CA LEU A 470 -7.38 -31.65 -3.42
C LEU A 470 -6.70 -32.76 -4.27
N ARG A 471 -6.01 -33.69 -3.61
CA ARG A 471 -5.48 -34.92 -4.22
C ARG A 471 -6.60 -35.91 -4.51
#